data_d42aa8a9f2c9eb22ff9c8faa876d6ab0
#
_entry.id   d42aa8a9f2c9eb22ff9c8faa876d6ab0
#
_cell.length_a   1.000
_cell.length_b   1.000
_cell.length_c   1.000
_cell.angle_alpha   90.00
_cell.angle_beta   90.00
_cell.angle_gamma   90.00
#
_symmetry.space_group_name_H-M   'P 1'
#
loop_
_entity.id
_entity.type
_entity.pdbx_description
1 polymer ?
#
loop_
_entity_poly.entity_id
_entity_poly.type
_entity_poly.pdbx_seq_one_letter_code
_entity_poly.pdbx_strand_id
1 'polypeptide(L)'
;MPSYMCSNCFEYLKEYTEKCPICNTKIRPKLDRISKTKLKNKAWKVFADYIKERDCQNDKGICYTCGREFSIKDLQAGHLKCGRTNDILFDEDHVRIQCKTCNIFKSGNQGIFTIKMIEELVESGLTYEDAVKNINQYLTSKSHKELTNEYLCSIIKKYSNKKNWY
;
A
#
# COMPACT_ATOMS: atom_id res chain seq x y z
N MET A 1 11.12 -22.20 -12.95
CA MET A 1 12.51 -21.77 -12.66
C MET A 1 12.48 -20.74 -11.52
N PRO A 2 13.51 -20.63 -10.68
CA PRO A 2 13.54 -19.62 -9.62
C PRO A 2 13.70 -18.22 -10.23
N SER A 3 12.93 -17.27 -9.70
CA SER A 3 13.04 -15.84 -10.05
C SER A 3 13.83 -15.09 -8.99
N TYR A 4 14.38 -13.94 -9.36
CA TYR A 4 15.24 -13.13 -8.51
C TYR A 4 14.76 -11.67 -8.52
N MET A 5 15.17 -10.92 -7.51
CA MET A 5 14.96 -9.47 -7.44
C MET A 5 16.29 -8.82 -7.08
N CYS A 6 16.72 -7.86 -7.88
CA CYS A 6 17.94 -7.10 -7.58
C CYS A 6 17.80 -6.37 -6.25
N SER A 7 18.76 -6.53 -5.35
CA SER A 7 18.75 -5.91 -4.02
C SER A 7 18.99 -4.40 -4.05
N ASN A 8 19.50 -3.85 -5.15
CA ASN A 8 19.78 -2.43 -5.31
C ASN A 8 18.65 -1.67 -6.02
N CYS A 9 18.24 -2.09 -7.22
CA CYS A 9 17.23 -1.37 -8.01
C CYS A 9 15.85 -2.04 -8.01
N PHE A 10 15.69 -3.14 -7.28
CA PHE A 10 14.46 -3.94 -7.17
C PHE A 10 13.92 -4.49 -8.51
N GLU A 11 14.77 -4.52 -9.54
CA GLU A 11 14.39 -5.10 -10.83
C GLU A 11 14.05 -6.58 -10.70
N TYR A 12 12.96 -7.00 -11.34
CA TYR A 12 12.57 -8.40 -11.41
C TYR A 12 13.35 -9.14 -12.50
N LEU A 13 13.92 -10.27 -12.15
CA LEU A 13 14.69 -11.12 -13.06
C LEU A 13 14.02 -12.49 -13.13
N LYS A 14 13.56 -12.88 -14.32
CA LYS A 14 12.90 -14.17 -14.56
C LYS A 14 13.84 -15.36 -14.31
N GLU A 15 15.13 -15.16 -14.55
CA GLU A 15 16.19 -16.15 -14.41
C GLU A 15 17.41 -15.55 -13.73
N TYR A 16 18.34 -16.42 -13.35
CA TYR A 16 19.60 -15.97 -12.75
C TYR A 16 20.50 -15.31 -13.79
N THR A 17 21.00 -14.15 -13.43
CA THR A 17 22.08 -13.44 -14.11
C THR A 17 23.17 -13.12 -13.08
N GLU A 18 24.44 -13.12 -13.47
CA GLU A 18 25.53 -12.79 -12.54
C GLU A 18 25.42 -11.35 -12.03
N LYS A 19 24.98 -10.45 -12.90
CA LYS A 19 24.78 -9.04 -12.60
C LYS A 19 23.43 -8.58 -13.09
N CYS A 20 22.84 -7.63 -12.36
CA CYS A 20 21.60 -7.00 -12.77
C CYS A 20 21.79 -6.22 -14.09
N PRO A 21 20.96 -6.45 -15.13
CA PRO A 21 21.08 -5.76 -16.41
C PRO A 21 20.82 -4.26 -16.35
N ILE A 22 20.15 -3.79 -15.27
CA ILE A 22 19.79 -2.37 -15.13
C ILE A 22 20.85 -1.58 -14.36
N CYS A 23 21.34 -2.10 -13.23
CA CYS A 23 22.25 -1.35 -12.34
C CYS A 23 23.61 -2.02 -12.12
N ASN A 24 23.90 -3.10 -12.84
CA ASN A 24 25.14 -3.86 -12.78
C ASN A 24 25.51 -4.45 -11.40
N THR A 25 24.59 -4.42 -10.44
CA THR A 25 24.79 -5.02 -9.11
C THR A 25 24.86 -6.53 -9.20
N LYS A 26 25.81 -7.15 -8.50
CA LYS A 26 25.96 -8.61 -8.45
C LYS A 26 24.71 -9.27 -7.83
N ILE A 27 24.12 -10.25 -8.53
CA ILE A 27 22.98 -11.02 -8.04
C ILE A 27 23.48 -12.21 -7.21
N ARG A 28 22.94 -12.36 -6.03
CA ARG A 28 23.31 -13.42 -5.07
C ARG A 28 22.26 -14.52 -5.09
N PRO A 29 22.52 -15.70 -5.69
CA PRO A 29 21.50 -16.72 -5.96
C PRO A 29 20.69 -17.17 -4.73
N LYS A 30 21.32 -17.19 -3.54
CA LYS A 30 20.63 -17.56 -2.28
C LYS A 30 19.84 -16.44 -1.65
N LEU A 31 20.31 -15.19 -1.73
CA LEU A 31 19.72 -14.03 -1.05
C LEU A 31 18.68 -13.31 -1.91
N ASP A 32 18.96 -13.18 -3.20
CA ASP A 32 18.11 -12.41 -4.11
C ASP A 32 17.01 -13.29 -4.76
N ARG A 33 17.01 -14.61 -4.45
CA ARG A 33 15.90 -15.50 -4.82
C ARG A 33 14.64 -15.11 -4.06
N ILE A 34 13.56 -14.93 -4.79
CA ILE A 34 12.28 -14.49 -4.23
C ILE A 34 11.27 -15.62 -4.09
N SER A 35 10.46 -15.55 -3.04
CA SER A 35 9.21 -16.28 -2.93
C SER A 35 8.05 -15.29 -2.97
N LYS A 36 6.91 -15.66 -3.54
CA LYS A 36 5.72 -14.80 -3.71
C LYS A 36 5.28 -14.21 -2.36
N THR A 37 5.29 -15.02 -1.29
CA THR A 37 4.89 -14.56 0.06
C THR A 37 5.85 -13.50 0.62
N LYS A 38 7.16 -13.74 0.55
CA LYS A 38 8.15 -12.76 1.01
C LYS A 38 8.07 -11.47 0.21
N LEU A 39 7.87 -11.58 -1.10
CA LEU A 39 7.75 -10.43 -1.99
C LEU A 39 6.49 -9.62 -1.68
N LYS A 40 5.33 -10.28 -1.50
CA LYS A 40 4.07 -9.63 -1.11
C LYS A 40 4.22 -8.89 0.23
N ASN A 41 4.84 -9.52 1.23
CA ASN A 41 5.07 -8.89 2.54
C ASN A 41 6.00 -7.67 2.43
N LYS A 42 7.06 -7.75 1.62
CA LYS A 42 7.96 -6.61 1.38
C LYS A 42 7.24 -5.47 0.65
N ALA A 43 6.47 -5.78 -0.39
CA ALA A 43 5.68 -4.80 -1.13
C ALA A 43 4.67 -4.10 -0.21
N TRP A 44 3.97 -4.87 0.64
CA TRP A 44 3.06 -4.31 1.63
C TRP A 44 3.79 -3.40 2.63
N LYS A 45 4.95 -3.83 3.12
CA LYS A 45 5.70 -3.02 4.08
C LYS A 45 6.08 -1.65 3.51
N VAL A 46 6.67 -1.59 2.32
CA VAL A 46 7.08 -0.31 1.71
C VAL A 46 5.90 0.57 1.36
N PHE A 47 4.78 -0.02 0.93
CA PHE A 47 3.53 0.70 0.67
C PHE A 47 2.92 1.27 1.97
N ALA A 48 2.81 0.47 3.02
CA ALA A 48 2.27 0.91 4.31
C ALA A 48 3.14 1.99 4.97
N ASP A 49 4.47 1.89 4.85
CA ASP A 49 5.40 2.92 5.31
C ASP A 49 5.18 4.22 4.52
N TYR A 50 5.04 4.15 3.19
CA TYR A 50 4.73 5.30 2.36
C TYR A 50 3.40 5.99 2.76
N ILE A 51 2.32 5.22 3.00
CA ILE A 51 1.04 5.79 3.46
C ILE A 51 1.20 6.52 4.80
N LYS A 52 1.96 5.95 5.73
CA LYS A 52 2.22 6.61 7.00
C LYS A 52 3.04 7.90 6.82
N GLU A 53 4.07 7.88 5.99
CA GLU A 53 4.88 9.06 5.69
C GLU A 53 4.05 10.16 4.97
N ARG A 54 3.14 9.77 4.05
CA ARG A 54 2.23 10.70 3.35
C ARG A 54 1.27 11.42 4.31
N ASP A 55 0.71 10.68 5.27
CA ASP A 55 -0.39 11.16 6.12
C ASP A 55 0.10 11.70 7.49
N CYS A 56 1.40 11.61 7.81
CA CYS A 56 1.99 12.07 9.06
C CYS A 56 2.90 13.29 8.84
N GLN A 57 3.00 14.14 9.88
CA GLN A 57 3.93 15.27 9.95
C GLN A 57 4.68 15.21 11.28
N ASN A 58 6.00 15.47 11.27
CA ASN A 58 6.82 15.48 12.49
C ASN A 58 6.65 14.21 13.35
N ASP A 59 6.68 13.05 12.72
CA ASP A 59 6.47 11.73 13.36
C ASP A 59 5.12 11.54 14.07
N LYS A 60 4.13 12.36 13.74
CA LYS A 60 2.76 12.28 14.28
C LYS A 60 1.72 12.30 13.17
N GLY A 61 0.60 11.64 13.40
CA GLY A 61 -0.53 11.63 12.48
C GLY A 61 -1.86 11.51 13.19
N ILE A 62 -2.90 11.95 12.53
CA ILE A 62 -4.28 11.89 13.04
C ILE A 62 -4.93 10.62 12.50
N CYS A 63 -5.41 9.76 13.40
CA CYS A 63 -6.19 8.60 12.99
C CYS A 63 -7.40 9.04 12.15
N TYR A 64 -7.45 8.57 10.91
CA TYR A 64 -8.47 8.98 9.94
C TYR A 64 -9.90 8.84 10.46
N THR A 65 -10.19 7.77 11.21
CA THR A 65 -11.57 7.48 11.63
C THR A 65 -11.94 7.99 13.02
N CYS A 66 -11.01 8.10 13.98
CA CYS A 66 -11.37 8.63 15.32
C CYS A 66 -10.86 10.04 15.60
N GLY A 67 -10.09 10.66 14.70
CA GLY A 67 -9.61 12.03 14.83
C GLY A 67 -8.56 12.27 15.92
N ARG A 68 -8.08 11.22 16.63
CA ARG A 68 -7.06 11.37 17.67
C ARG A 68 -5.66 11.34 17.08
N GLU A 69 -4.76 12.12 17.65
CA GLU A 69 -3.34 12.14 17.29
C GLU A 69 -2.59 10.94 17.89
N PHE A 70 -1.66 10.39 17.13
CA PHE A 70 -0.77 9.28 17.52
C PHE A 70 0.62 9.48 16.94
N SER A 71 1.63 8.84 17.56
CA SER A 71 2.94 8.67 16.93
C SER A 71 2.82 7.81 15.66
N ILE A 72 3.61 8.09 14.64
CA ILE A 72 3.68 7.31 13.39
C ILE A 72 3.90 5.80 13.65
N LYS A 73 4.55 5.44 14.75
CA LYS A 73 4.80 4.05 15.15
C LYS A 73 3.51 3.32 15.57
N ASP A 74 2.53 4.05 16.09
CA ASP A 74 1.26 3.53 16.58
C ASP A 74 0.16 3.55 15.52
N LEU A 75 0.49 4.07 14.33
CA LEU A 75 -0.41 4.15 13.19
C LEU A 75 -0.16 3.02 12.20
N GLN A 76 -1.22 2.59 11.53
CA GLN A 76 -1.24 1.53 10.54
C GLN A 76 -1.94 2.02 9.27
N ALA A 77 -1.55 1.52 8.11
CA ALA A 77 -2.28 1.72 6.88
C ALA A 77 -3.57 0.86 6.91
N GLY A 78 -4.71 1.51 6.93
CA GLY A 78 -6.04 0.90 6.92
C GLY A 78 -6.75 1.10 5.59
N HIS A 79 -7.45 0.07 5.11
CA HIS A 79 -8.23 0.12 3.87
C HIS A 79 -9.68 0.52 4.14
N LEU A 80 -10.26 1.30 3.22
CA LEU A 80 -11.70 1.57 3.22
C LEU A 80 -12.51 0.26 3.15
N LYS A 81 -12.12 -0.67 2.28
CA LYS A 81 -12.79 -1.96 2.12
C LYS A 81 -12.16 -3.02 3.03
N CYS A 82 -12.99 -3.70 3.84
CA CYS A 82 -12.56 -4.84 4.64
C CYS A 82 -12.11 -6.02 3.78
N GLY A 83 -11.13 -6.78 4.30
CA GLY A 83 -10.58 -7.93 3.60
C GLY A 83 -9.57 -7.51 2.53
N ARG A 84 -8.31 -7.66 2.81
CA ARG A 84 -7.17 -7.32 1.92
C ARG A 84 -7.17 -8.17 0.65
N THR A 85 -8.14 -7.96 -0.23
CA THR A 85 -8.16 -8.59 -1.54
C THR A 85 -7.02 -8.02 -2.40
N ASN A 86 -6.55 -8.81 -3.37
CA ASN A 86 -5.36 -8.43 -4.13
C ASN A 86 -5.54 -7.17 -4.99
N ASP A 87 -6.77 -6.89 -5.38
CA ASP A 87 -7.15 -5.74 -6.21
C ASP A 87 -6.99 -4.39 -5.48
N ILE A 88 -7.26 -4.38 -4.16
CA ILE A 88 -7.22 -3.16 -3.35
C ILE A 88 -5.95 -3.03 -2.51
N LEU A 89 -5.07 -4.04 -2.50
CA LEU A 89 -3.97 -4.14 -1.55
C LEU A 89 -3.02 -2.93 -1.61
N PHE A 90 -2.80 -2.37 -2.79
CA PHE A 90 -1.88 -1.26 -3.05
C PHE A 90 -2.60 -0.05 -3.65
N ASP A 91 -3.83 0.20 -3.22
CA ASP A 91 -4.66 1.31 -3.66
C ASP A 91 -4.41 2.54 -2.77
N GLU A 92 -3.68 3.53 -3.28
CA GLU A 92 -3.33 4.75 -2.54
C GLU A 92 -4.56 5.60 -2.19
N ASP A 93 -5.59 5.58 -3.03
CA ASP A 93 -6.72 6.50 -2.92
C ASP A 93 -7.68 6.10 -1.79
N HIS A 94 -7.76 4.80 -1.49
CA HIS A 94 -8.69 4.26 -0.50
C HIS A 94 -7.99 3.68 0.74
N VAL A 95 -6.73 4.10 0.99
CA VAL A 95 -5.96 3.72 2.18
C VAL A 95 -5.56 4.98 2.95
N ARG A 96 -5.85 4.98 4.26
CA ARG A 96 -5.53 6.08 5.20
C ARG A 96 -4.89 5.53 6.47
N ILE A 97 -4.21 6.40 7.22
CA ILE A 97 -3.67 5.99 8.53
C ILE A 97 -4.77 5.84 9.57
N GLN A 98 -4.71 4.77 10.33
CA GLN A 98 -5.61 4.49 11.44
C GLN A 98 -4.82 4.02 12.67
N CYS A 99 -5.29 4.35 13.86
CA CYS A 99 -4.76 3.74 15.08
C CYS A 99 -5.16 2.25 15.15
N LYS A 100 -4.40 1.47 15.93
CA LYS A 100 -4.63 0.03 16.10
C LYS A 100 -6.06 -0.29 16.54
N THR A 101 -6.64 0.53 17.42
CA THR A 101 -8.02 0.34 17.88
C THR A 101 -9.01 0.42 16.73
N CYS A 102 -8.92 1.44 15.88
CA CYS A 102 -9.83 1.61 14.75
C CYS A 102 -9.58 0.57 13.66
N ASN A 103 -8.32 0.34 13.29
CA ASN A 103 -7.98 -0.56 12.19
C ASN A 103 -8.24 -2.03 12.50
N ILE A 104 -7.88 -2.49 13.71
CA ILE A 104 -7.98 -3.92 14.09
C ILE A 104 -9.24 -4.19 14.89
N PHE A 105 -9.38 -3.56 16.08
CA PHE A 105 -10.45 -3.92 17.00
C PHE A 105 -11.84 -3.45 16.58
N LYS A 106 -11.92 -2.40 15.73
CA LYS A 106 -13.17 -1.93 15.13
C LYS A 106 -13.28 -2.30 13.64
N SER A 107 -12.50 -3.31 13.18
CA SER A 107 -12.51 -3.80 11.80
C SER A 107 -12.44 -2.68 10.74
N GLY A 108 -11.51 -1.71 10.95
CA GLY A 108 -11.35 -0.57 10.07
C GLY A 108 -12.31 0.59 10.35
N ASN A 109 -13.27 0.43 11.27
CA ASN A 109 -14.32 1.43 11.56
C ASN A 109 -15.01 1.93 10.28
N GLN A 110 -15.46 0.98 9.45
CA GLN A 110 -15.87 1.16 8.05
C GLN A 110 -16.93 2.26 7.83
N GLY A 111 -17.92 2.38 8.72
CA GLY A 111 -18.96 3.40 8.58
C GLY A 111 -18.39 4.81 8.60
N ILE A 112 -17.54 5.10 9.60
CA ILE A 112 -16.88 6.41 9.71
C ILE A 112 -15.88 6.62 8.58
N PHE A 113 -15.15 5.56 8.18
CA PHE A 113 -14.22 5.65 7.05
C PHE A 113 -14.96 6.05 5.77
N THR A 114 -16.09 5.37 5.48
CA THR A 114 -16.92 5.63 4.29
C THR A 114 -17.43 7.08 4.27
N ILE A 115 -17.99 7.56 5.39
CA ILE A 115 -18.51 8.93 5.49
C ILE A 115 -17.41 9.95 5.18
N LYS A 116 -16.24 9.81 5.81
CA LYS A 116 -15.12 10.73 5.60
C LYS A 116 -14.57 10.69 4.17
N MET A 117 -14.55 9.51 3.52
CA MET A 117 -14.15 9.43 2.12
C MET A 117 -15.13 10.14 1.19
N ILE A 118 -16.44 10.04 1.47
CA ILE A 118 -17.46 10.77 0.72
C ILE A 118 -17.27 12.29 0.93
N GLU A 119 -17.03 12.74 2.17
CA GLU A 119 -16.75 14.15 2.48
C GLU A 119 -15.52 14.65 1.72
N GLU A 120 -14.40 13.92 1.72
CA GLU A 120 -13.20 14.27 0.95
C GLU A 120 -13.47 14.38 -0.57
N LEU A 121 -14.26 13.47 -1.14
CA LEU A 121 -14.62 13.52 -2.56
C LEU A 121 -15.49 14.74 -2.87
N VAL A 122 -16.42 15.09 -1.99
CA VAL A 122 -17.24 16.30 -2.13
C VAL A 122 -16.39 17.57 -2.03
N GLU A 123 -15.47 17.63 -1.07
CA GLU A 123 -14.51 18.73 -0.93
C GLU A 123 -13.59 18.87 -2.15
N SER A 124 -13.29 17.76 -2.83
CA SER A 124 -12.52 17.76 -4.09
C SER A 124 -13.33 18.20 -5.31
N GLY A 125 -14.63 18.48 -5.17
CA GLY A 125 -15.49 19.03 -6.21
C GLY A 125 -16.52 18.07 -6.81
N LEU A 126 -16.66 16.83 -6.31
CA LEU A 126 -17.73 15.93 -6.73
C LEU A 126 -19.08 16.38 -6.09
N THR A 127 -20.20 16.08 -6.77
CA THR A 127 -21.49 16.14 -6.10
C THR A 127 -21.59 15.02 -5.04
N TYR A 128 -22.41 15.21 -4.02
CA TYR A 128 -22.63 14.17 -3.00
C TYR A 128 -23.11 12.85 -3.61
N GLU A 129 -24.01 12.91 -4.59
CA GLU A 129 -24.52 11.72 -5.29
C GLU A 129 -23.42 10.96 -6.04
N ASP A 130 -22.55 11.69 -6.75
CA ASP A 130 -21.41 11.07 -7.47
C ASP A 130 -20.37 10.50 -6.50
N ALA A 131 -20.09 11.17 -5.39
CA ALA A 131 -19.20 10.67 -4.36
C ALA A 131 -19.72 9.37 -3.74
N VAL A 132 -21.01 9.31 -3.37
CA VAL A 132 -21.65 8.09 -2.87
C VAL A 132 -21.60 6.96 -3.92
N LYS A 133 -21.90 7.27 -5.18
CA LYS A 133 -21.85 6.30 -6.28
C LYS A 133 -20.42 5.75 -6.47
N ASN A 134 -19.42 6.61 -6.45
CA ASN A 134 -18.01 6.23 -6.56
C ASN A 134 -17.61 5.25 -5.45
N ILE A 135 -17.88 5.61 -4.20
CA ILE A 135 -17.55 4.76 -3.04
C ILE A 135 -18.31 3.42 -3.08
N ASN A 136 -19.59 3.43 -3.45
CA ASN A 136 -20.38 2.19 -3.57
C ASN A 136 -19.81 1.27 -4.67
N GLN A 137 -19.42 1.81 -5.82
CA GLN A 137 -18.76 1.05 -6.88
C GLN A 137 -17.46 0.42 -6.39
N TYR A 138 -16.65 1.17 -5.65
CA TYR A 138 -15.42 0.66 -5.07
C TYR A 138 -15.70 -0.48 -4.07
N LEU A 139 -16.62 -0.30 -3.11
CA LEU A 139 -16.93 -1.28 -2.08
C LEU A 139 -17.53 -2.58 -2.66
N THR A 140 -18.33 -2.47 -3.72
CA THR A 140 -19.01 -3.62 -4.36
C THR A 140 -18.18 -4.27 -5.46
N SER A 141 -17.12 -3.62 -5.94
CA SER A 141 -16.29 -4.17 -7.00
C SER A 141 -15.70 -5.53 -6.61
N LYS A 142 -15.83 -6.49 -7.51
CA LYS A 142 -15.24 -7.83 -7.39
C LYS A 142 -14.17 -7.96 -8.47
N SER A 143 -12.98 -7.46 -8.20
CA SER A 143 -11.85 -7.65 -9.09
C SER A 143 -10.97 -8.80 -8.60
N HIS A 144 -10.54 -9.66 -9.52
CA HIS A 144 -9.60 -10.75 -9.24
C HIS A 144 -8.24 -10.42 -9.87
N LYS A 145 -7.53 -9.48 -9.27
CA LYS A 145 -6.19 -9.14 -9.73
C LYS A 145 -5.18 -10.20 -9.27
N GLU A 146 -4.49 -10.82 -10.20
CA GLU A 146 -3.35 -11.65 -9.86
C GLU A 146 -2.15 -10.79 -9.47
N LEU A 147 -1.56 -11.05 -8.31
CA LEU A 147 -0.30 -10.43 -7.91
C LEU A 147 0.87 -11.22 -8.51
N THR A 148 1.33 -10.80 -9.68
CA THR A 148 2.54 -11.37 -10.28
C THR A 148 3.79 -10.89 -9.53
N ASN A 149 4.91 -11.63 -9.63
CA ASN A 149 6.18 -11.20 -9.04
C ASN A 149 6.67 -9.87 -9.64
N GLU A 150 6.47 -9.68 -10.94
CA GLU A 150 6.80 -8.43 -11.65
C GLU A 150 6.04 -7.24 -11.06
N TYR A 151 4.71 -7.41 -10.88
CA TYR A 151 3.89 -6.37 -10.27
C TYR A 151 4.34 -6.04 -8.83
N LEU A 152 4.61 -7.06 -8.01
CA LEU A 152 5.09 -6.83 -6.64
C LEU A 152 6.45 -6.12 -6.60
N CYS A 153 7.36 -6.45 -7.52
CA CYS A 153 8.63 -5.74 -7.67
C CYS A 153 8.42 -4.29 -8.10
N SER A 154 7.48 -4.02 -9.01
CA SER A 154 7.17 -2.65 -9.43
C SER A 154 6.61 -1.80 -8.26
N ILE A 155 5.77 -2.40 -7.40
CA ILE A 155 5.29 -1.77 -6.16
C ILE A 155 6.45 -1.43 -5.22
N ILE A 156 7.35 -2.39 -4.98
CA ILE A 156 8.52 -2.15 -4.13
C ILE A 156 9.35 -0.99 -4.70
N LYS A 157 9.64 -1.00 -6.00
CA LYS A 157 10.41 0.04 -6.68
C LYS A 157 9.73 1.41 -6.57
N LYS A 158 8.41 1.47 -6.85
CA LYS A 158 7.61 2.70 -6.78
C LYS A 158 7.70 3.36 -5.39
N TYR A 159 7.47 2.60 -4.33
CA TYR A 159 7.36 3.16 -2.99
C TYR A 159 8.68 3.22 -2.22
N SER A 160 9.71 2.44 -2.58
CA SER A 160 11.03 2.58 -1.99
C SER A 160 11.74 3.87 -2.44
N ASN A 161 11.52 4.32 -3.67
CA ASN A 161 12.11 5.54 -4.21
C ASN A 161 11.42 6.82 -3.70
N LYS A 162 10.18 6.73 -3.23
CA LYS A 162 9.44 7.88 -2.67
C LYS A 162 9.94 8.31 -1.27
N LYS A 163 10.77 7.49 -0.60
CA LYS A 163 11.40 7.85 0.70
C LYS A 163 12.46 8.95 0.61
N ASN A 164 12.85 9.38 -0.58
CA ASN A 164 13.94 10.36 -0.78
C ASN A 164 13.44 11.76 -1.20
N TRP A 165 12.17 12.12 -0.98
CA TRP A 165 11.59 13.38 -1.47
C TRP A 165 11.27 14.41 -0.36
N TYR A 166 11.85 14.24 0.85
CA TYR A 166 11.75 15.25 1.93
C TYR A 166 13.12 15.51 2.56
#